data_efffa5582544c8ed474634dd789ab1a0
#
_entry.id   efffa5582544c8ed474634dd789ab1a0
#
_cell.length_a   1.000
_cell.length_b   1.000
_cell.length_c   1.000
_cell.angle_alpha   90.00
_cell.angle_beta   90.00
_cell.angle_gamma   90.00
#
_symmetry.space_group_name_H-M   'P 1'
#
loop_
_entity.id
_entity.type
_entity.pdbx_description
1 polymer ?
#
loop_
_entity_poly.entity_id
_entity_poly.type
_entity_poly.pdbx_seq_one_letter_code
_entity_poly.pdbx_strand_id
1 'polypeptide(L)'
;VVSHGTDTMAYTASVLSYMVRGIPIPVVLTGAQLPIEHPLTDGLDNLRTAFAMASSGHPGVFLAFDRRVMLGCRAVKTHTTAFGAFDSVNWPLVAQVNGAGLTIREGAIPSAGGPCVLRDKLCQAVFLIKLTPGLDPEIFDMLLRMHYRGVVIEAFGAGGLHFIRRNLIEKLHAAAQAGMAVVVCSQCLYESSNFALYQAGQKALAEGVIQGWDMTTEAAVTKLMWALGQTEDLEEVRRLFARSLAGERSV
;
A
#
# COMPACT_ATOMS: atom_id res chain seq x y z
N VAL A 1 5.14 17.29 10.51
CA VAL A 1 6.14 16.22 10.40
C VAL A 1 5.90 15.20 11.51
N VAL A 2 5.98 13.91 11.17
CA VAL A 2 5.80 12.78 12.09
C VAL A 2 7.08 11.94 12.09
N SER A 3 7.76 11.82 13.22
CA SER A 3 8.89 10.88 13.37
C SER A 3 8.37 9.47 13.65
N HIS A 4 8.93 8.47 12.99
CA HIS A 4 8.42 7.09 13.01
C HIS A 4 9.57 6.08 12.87
N GLY A 5 9.43 4.89 13.46
CA GLY A 5 10.34 3.79 13.20
C GLY A 5 10.26 3.31 11.75
N THR A 6 11.40 2.94 11.16
CA THR A 6 11.48 2.68 9.72
C THR A 6 10.74 1.42 9.26
N ASP A 7 10.54 0.41 10.11
CA ASP A 7 10.02 -0.91 9.71
C ASP A 7 8.55 -0.88 9.27
N THR A 8 7.73 -0.06 9.91
CA THR A 8 6.30 0.06 9.61
C THR A 8 5.88 1.42 9.09
N MET A 9 6.86 2.29 8.77
CA MET A 9 6.59 3.67 8.30
C MET A 9 5.78 3.67 6.99
N ALA A 10 6.06 2.77 6.06
CA ALA A 10 5.32 2.66 4.80
C ALA A 10 3.85 2.27 5.03
N TYR A 11 3.57 1.37 5.96
CA TYR A 11 2.19 1.02 6.35
C TYR A 11 1.46 2.21 6.98
N THR A 12 2.12 2.94 7.89
CA THR A 12 1.54 4.11 8.54
C THR A 12 1.29 5.24 7.53
N ALA A 13 2.24 5.50 6.62
CA ALA A 13 2.06 6.49 5.57
C ALA A 13 0.91 6.12 4.61
N SER A 14 0.81 4.85 4.24
CA SER A 14 -0.28 4.34 3.40
C SER A 14 -1.65 4.50 4.07
N VAL A 15 -1.81 4.04 5.31
CA VAL A 15 -3.12 4.10 5.98
C VAL A 15 -3.56 5.55 6.22
N LEU A 16 -2.63 6.43 6.60
CA LEU A 16 -2.93 7.85 6.76
C LEU A 16 -3.41 8.48 5.44
N SER A 17 -2.84 8.07 4.29
CA SER A 17 -3.27 8.56 2.98
C SER A 17 -4.77 8.31 2.72
N TYR A 18 -5.34 7.24 3.28
CA TYR A 18 -6.78 6.94 3.18
C TYR A 18 -7.60 7.62 4.26
N MET A 19 -7.10 7.63 5.51
CA MET A 19 -7.82 8.20 6.67
C MET A 19 -8.05 9.70 6.55
N VAL A 20 -7.06 10.45 6.03
CA VAL A 20 -7.09 11.92 5.93
C VAL A 20 -7.20 12.37 4.48
N ARG A 21 -7.87 11.62 3.63
CA ARG A 21 -8.06 11.98 2.23
C ARG A 21 -8.61 13.40 2.09
N GLY A 22 -8.04 14.16 1.16
CA GLY A 22 -8.42 15.56 0.94
C GLY A 22 -7.82 16.53 1.97
N ILE A 23 -6.84 16.09 2.77
CA ILE A 23 -6.14 16.97 3.71
C ILE A 23 -5.51 18.16 2.96
N PRO A 24 -5.74 19.41 3.41
CA PRO A 24 -5.28 20.60 2.68
C PRO A 24 -3.83 21.00 2.99
N ILE A 25 -3.13 20.22 3.79
CA ILE A 25 -1.75 20.46 4.22
C ILE A 25 -0.88 19.24 3.98
N PRO A 26 0.44 19.37 3.88
CA PRO A 26 1.35 18.23 3.83
C PRO A 26 1.46 17.55 5.20
N VAL A 27 1.34 16.23 5.22
CA VAL A 27 1.70 15.34 6.34
C VAL A 27 2.92 14.55 5.91
N VAL A 28 4.05 14.74 6.58
CA VAL A 28 5.32 14.13 6.16
C VAL A 28 5.85 13.22 7.25
N LEU A 29 5.93 11.92 6.94
CA LEU A 29 6.54 10.93 7.81
C LEU A 29 8.04 10.85 7.52
N THR A 30 8.84 10.66 8.56
CA THR A 30 10.29 10.46 8.45
C THR A 30 10.82 9.67 9.64
N GLY A 31 12.08 9.27 9.58
CA GLY A 31 12.78 8.54 10.63
C GLY A 31 14.27 8.47 10.33
N ALA A 32 14.96 7.54 10.96
CA ALA A 32 16.39 7.35 10.74
C ALA A 32 16.77 5.87 10.82
N GLN A 33 17.82 5.48 10.11
CA GLN A 33 18.45 4.17 10.22
C GLN A 33 19.39 4.13 11.44
N LEU A 34 20.04 5.25 11.77
CA LEU A 34 20.88 5.37 12.94
C LEU A 34 20.26 6.35 13.94
N PRO A 35 20.34 6.08 15.26
CA PRO A 35 19.86 7.00 16.28
C PRO A 35 20.40 8.41 16.11
N ILE A 36 19.62 9.42 16.53
CA ILE A 36 19.98 10.82 16.30
C ILE A 36 21.29 11.22 16.99
N GLU A 37 21.66 10.55 18.07
CA GLU A 37 22.91 10.76 18.82
C GLU A 37 24.13 10.14 18.13
N HIS A 38 23.93 9.27 17.15
CA HIS A 38 25.03 8.63 16.45
C HIS A 38 25.75 9.65 15.54
N PRO A 39 27.10 9.74 15.57
CA PRO A 39 27.85 10.73 14.79
C PRO A 39 27.59 10.67 13.27
N LEU A 40 27.23 9.50 12.74
CA LEU A 40 26.93 9.28 11.32
C LEU A 40 25.43 9.14 11.06
N THR A 41 24.58 9.73 11.91
CA THR A 41 23.11 9.63 11.74
C THR A 41 22.65 10.27 10.45
N ASP A 42 21.72 9.58 9.78
CA ASP A 42 20.94 10.09 8.65
C ASP A 42 19.72 10.94 9.10
N GLY A 43 19.40 10.90 10.40
CA GLY A 43 18.19 11.51 10.96
C GLY A 43 18.10 13.01 10.74
N LEU A 44 19.20 13.74 10.80
CA LEU A 44 19.21 15.21 10.60
C LEU A 44 18.84 15.59 9.16
N ASP A 45 19.40 14.89 8.17
CA ASP A 45 19.08 15.17 6.76
C ASP A 45 17.65 14.74 6.42
N ASN A 46 17.18 13.64 6.99
CA ASN A 46 15.81 13.16 6.84
C ASN A 46 14.81 14.18 7.45
N LEU A 47 15.06 14.68 8.66
CA LEU A 47 14.24 15.72 9.28
C LEU A 47 14.24 17.03 8.47
N ARG A 48 15.40 17.49 7.99
CA ARG A 48 15.49 18.70 7.15
C ARG A 48 14.65 18.55 5.87
N THR A 49 14.74 17.39 5.21
CA THR A 49 13.95 17.07 4.02
C THR A 49 12.46 17.06 4.34
N ALA A 50 12.07 16.43 5.46
CA ALA A 50 10.68 16.36 5.89
C ALA A 50 10.10 17.75 6.23
N PHE A 51 10.84 18.62 6.93
CA PHE A 51 10.41 19.97 7.22
C PHE A 51 10.34 20.85 5.96
N ALA A 52 11.28 20.71 5.04
CA ALA A 52 11.24 21.42 3.77
C ALA A 52 9.97 21.05 2.97
N MET A 53 9.62 19.74 2.90
CA MET A 53 8.37 19.32 2.26
C MET A 53 7.14 19.76 3.03
N ALA A 54 7.16 19.71 4.36
CA ALA A 54 6.03 20.17 5.20
C ALA A 54 5.76 21.68 5.05
N SER A 55 6.78 22.46 4.73
CA SER A 55 6.66 23.91 4.49
C SER A 55 6.32 24.26 3.04
N SER A 56 6.22 23.30 2.14
CA SER A 56 6.00 23.54 0.72
C SER A 56 4.57 23.94 0.36
N GLY A 57 3.60 23.70 1.25
CA GLY A 57 2.18 23.97 1.02
C GLY A 57 1.47 22.90 0.16
N HIS A 58 2.15 21.90 -0.37
CA HIS A 58 1.54 20.86 -1.21
C HIS A 58 0.77 19.84 -0.35
N PRO A 59 -0.54 19.67 -0.58
CA PRO A 59 -1.37 18.81 0.25
C PRO A 59 -1.09 17.33 0.01
N GLY A 60 -1.23 16.50 1.05
CA GLY A 60 -1.12 15.04 0.94
C GLY A 60 -0.29 14.40 2.03
N VAL A 61 -0.16 13.07 1.97
CA VAL A 61 0.67 12.29 2.89
C VAL A 61 1.91 11.80 2.16
N PHE A 62 3.08 12.11 2.73
CA PHE A 62 4.38 11.85 2.13
C PHE A 62 5.30 11.11 3.10
N LEU A 63 6.28 10.41 2.55
CA LEU A 63 7.41 9.84 3.27
C LEU A 63 8.69 10.47 2.77
N ALA A 64 9.45 11.12 3.67
CA ALA A 64 10.74 11.75 3.36
C ALA A 64 11.88 10.92 3.94
N PHE A 65 12.79 10.47 3.08
CA PHE A 65 13.95 9.68 3.49
C PHE A 65 15.09 9.81 2.48
N ASP A 66 16.33 9.89 2.93
CA ASP A 66 17.52 9.99 2.09
C ASP A 66 17.41 11.08 1.01
N ARG A 67 17.03 12.32 1.43
CA ARG A 67 16.85 13.47 0.53
C ARG A 67 15.82 13.28 -0.59
N ARG A 68 14.98 12.26 -0.49
CA ARG A 68 13.89 11.94 -1.41
C ARG A 68 12.55 12.03 -0.70
N VAL A 69 11.53 12.47 -1.42
CA VAL A 69 10.15 12.51 -0.93
C VAL A 69 9.30 11.64 -1.85
N MET A 70 8.59 10.71 -1.24
CA MET A 70 7.73 9.74 -1.89
C MET A 70 6.29 9.97 -1.49
N LEU A 71 5.35 9.60 -2.34
CA LEU A 71 3.94 9.53 -1.97
C LEU A 71 3.76 8.44 -0.90
N GLY A 72 3.05 8.73 0.19
CA GLY A 72 2.96 7.84 1.35
C GLY A 72 2.48 6.43 1.03
N CYS A 73 1.50 6.30 0.12
CA CYS A 73 0.97 5.00 -0.32
C CYS A 73 1.76 4.33 -1.46
N ARG A 74 2.93 4.90 -1.84
CA ARG A 74 3.83 4.34 -2.85
C ARG A 74 5.21 4.01 -2.31
N ALA A 75 5.47 4.37 -1.06
CA ALA A 75 6.74 4.11 -0.40
C ALA A 75 6.83 2.67 0.10
N VAL A 76 7.95 2.01 -0.17
CA VAL A 76 8.27 0.65 0.30
C VAL A 76 9.66 0.65 0.91
N LYS A 77 9.85 -0.03 2.05
CA LYS A 77 11.17 -0.27 2.62
C LYS A 77 11.86 -1.40 1.87
N THR A 78 12.86 -1.07 1.06
CA THR A 78 13.56 -2.02 0.19
C THR A 78 14.91 -2.47 0.74
N HIS A 79 15.46 -1.75 1.73
CA HIS A 79 16.76 -2.08 2.33
C HIS A 79 16.69 -2.06 3.86
N THR A 80 17.43 -2.96 4.49
CA THR A 80 17.46 -3.10 5.95
C THR A 80 18.40 -2.11 6.62
N THR A 81 19.56 -1.80 6.01
CA THR A 81 20.63 -1.01 6.63
C THR A 81 21.09 0.20 5.80
N ALA A 82 20.80 0.25 4.51
CA ALA A 82 21.19 1.39 3.67
C ALA A 82 20.42 2.66 4.07
N PHE A 83 21.04 3.82 3.95
CA PHE A 83 20.38 5.11 4.18
C PHE A 83 19.27 5.36 3.15
N GLY A 84 19.46 4.96 1.88
CA GLY A 84 18.41 4.92 0.88
C GLY A 84 17.43 3.76 1.09
N ALA A 85 16.86 3.63 2.31
CA ALA A 85 16.09 2.45 2.72
C ALA A 85 14.72 2.33 2.07
N PHE A 86 14.18 3.40 1.50
CA PHE A 86 12.84 3.42 0.90
C PHE A 86 12.90 3.77 -0.59
N ASP A 87 12.03 3.15 -1.36
CA ASP A 87 11.81 3.47 -2.78
C ASP A 87 10.36 3.82 -3.07
N SER A 88 10.16 4.67 -4.09
CA SER A 88 8.85 4.98 -4.65
C SER A 88 8.50 3.95 -5.72
N VAL A 89 7.53 3.10 -5.44
CA VAL A 89 7.18 1.97 -6.31
C VAL A 89 6.04 2.35 -7.25
N ASN A 90 6.24 2.11 -8.56
CA ASN A 90 5.27 2.39 -9.62
C ASN A 90 4.78 3.86 -9.66
N TRP A 91 5.52 4.77 -9.04
CA TRP A 91 5.21 6.19 -8.99
C TRP A 91 6.49 7.04 -8.94
N PRO A 92 6.54 8.19 -9.60
CA PRO A 92 7.72 9.05 -9.54
C PRO A 92 7.94 9.61 -8.12
N LEU A 93 9.19 9.97 -7.81
CA LEU A 93 9.46 10.77 -6.61
C LEU A 93 8.67 12.08 -6.66
N VAL A 94 8.05 12.43 -5.54
CA VAL A 94 7.33 13.70 -5.37
C VAL A 94 8.30 14.87 -5.29
N ALA A 95 9.40 14.70 -4.57
CA ALA A 95 10.45 15.71 -4.50
C ALA A 95 11.82 15.09 -4.21
N GLN A 96 12.86 15.87 -4.47
CA GLN A 96 14.24 15.50 -4.19
C GLN A 96 15.05 16.73 -3.80
N VAL A 97 15.96 16.59 -2.82
CA VAL A 97 16.90 17.61 -2.42
C VAL A 97 18.17 17.52 -3.29
N ASN A 98 18.56 18.64 -3.89
CA ASN A 98 19.78 18.78 -4.68
C ASN A 98 20.44 20.14 -4.39
N GLY A 99 21.43 20.54 -5.19
CA GLY A 99 22.14 21.83 -5.03
C GLY A 99 21.25 23.08 -5.16
N ALA A 100 20.06 22.96 -5.73
CA ALA A 100 19.07 24.04 -5.82
C ALA A 100 18.04 24.03 -4.66
N GLY A 101 18.19 23.09 -3.70
CA GLY A 101 17.25 22.90 -2.61
C GLY A 101 16.24 21.79 -2.89
N LEU A 102 15.03 21.91 -2.34
CA LEU A 102 13.94 20.95 -2.57
C LEU A 102 13.29 21.22 -3.94
N THR A 103 13.45 20.29 -4.85
CA THR A 103 12.82 20.33 -6.18
C THR A 103 11.58 19.43 -6.17
N ILE A 104 10.38 20.01 -6.35
CA ILE A 104 9.09 19.31 -6.31
C ILE A 104 8.62 19.01 -7.73
N ARG A 105 8.12 17.81 -7.94
CA ARG A 105 7.45 17.37 -9.16
C ARG A 105 5.92 17.42 -8.93
N GLU A 106 5.31 18.54 -9.25
CA GLU A 106 3.87 18.78 -9.02
C GLU A 106 2.97 17.70 -9.66
N GLY A 107 3.31 17.23 -10.87
CA GLY A 107 2.58 16.15 -11.54
C GLY A 107 2.64 14.78 -10.84
N ALA A 108 3.47 14.63 -9.82
CA ALA A 108 3.53 13.43 -8.97
C ALA A 108 2.62 13.53 -7.73
N ILE A 109 1.99 14.67 -7.50
CA ILE A 109 1.07 14.88 -6.37
C ILE A 109 -0.36 14.72 -6.86
N PRO A 110 -1.09 13.70 -6.40
CA PRO A 110 -2.49 13.51 -6.78
C PRO A 110 -3.34 14.70 -6.36
N SER A 111 -4.31 15.07 -7.19
CA SER A 111 -5.27 16.13 -6.82
C SER A 111 -6.05 15.73 -5.57
N ALA A 112 -6.15 16.66 -4.62
CA ALA A 112 -6.97 16.47 -3.43
C ALA A 112 -8.44 16.34 -3.84
N GLY A 113 -9.01 15.17 -3.67
CA GLY A 113 -10.39 14.88 -4.08
C GLY A 113 -11.43 15.28 -3.03
N GLY A 114 -11.89 16.53 -3.02
CA GLY A 114 -12.96 16.97 -2.13
C GLY A 114 -12.50 17.41 -0.73
N PRO A 115 -13.42 17.69 0.20
CA PRO A 115 -13.11 18.14 1.54
C PRO A 115 -12.41 17.04 2.37
N CYS A 116 -11.53 17.47 3.26
CA CYS A 116 -10.90 16.57 4.22
C CYS A 116 -11.95 16.06 5.22
N VAL A 117 -12.15 14.76 5.25
CA VAL A 117 -12.99 14.08 6.23
C VAL A 117 -12.17 12.97 6.86
N LEU A 118 -11.99 13.03 8.19
CA LEU A 118 -11.33 11.96 8.92
C LEU A 118 -12.17 10.68 8.89
N ARG A 119 -11.55 9.59 8.41
CA ARG A 119 -12.13 8.25 8.38
C ARG A 119 -11.16 7.27 9.02
N ASP A 120 -11.15 7.23 10.34
CA ASP A 120 -10.14 6.55 11.16
C ASP A 120 -10.46 5.09 11.53
N LYS A 121 -11.65 4.61 11.18
CA LYS A 121 -12.03 3.21 11.47
C LYS A 121 -11.18 2.24 10.65
N LEU A 122 -10.67 1.22 11.31
CA LEU A 122 -9.87 0.14 10.72
C LEU A 122 -10.42 -1.23 11.13
N CYS A 123 -10.44 -2.17 10.18
CA CYS A 123 -10.62 -3.58 10.46
C CYS A 123 -9.24 -4.25 10.55
N GLN A 124 -8.89 -4.79 11.72
CA GLN A 124 -7.62 -5.49 11.92
C GLN A 124 -7.65 -6.94 11.44
N ALA A 125 -8.83 -7.50 11.18
CA ALA A 125 -9.02 -8.87 10.71
C ALA A 125 -8.71 -9.03 9.21
N VAL A 126 -7.49 -8.60 8.81
CA VAL A 126 -6.93 -8.72 7.46
C VAL A 126 -5.64 -9.52 7.53
N PHE A 127 -5.50 -10.52 6.68
CA PHE A 127 -4.33 -11.38 6.60
C PHE A 127 -3.57 -11.17 5.29
N LEU A 128 -2.26 -11.29 5.33
CA LEU A 128 -1.39 -11.25 4.14
C LEU A 128 -0.83 -12.63 3.88
N ILE A 129 -1.00 -13.13 2.64
CA ILE A 129 -0.43 -14.40 2.18
C ILE A 129 0.49 -14.14 1.00
N LYS A 130 1.76 -14.51 1.12
CA LYS A 130 2.66 -14.63 -0.01
C LYS A 130 2.57 -16.05 -0.57
N LEU A 131 2.13 -16.21 -1.81
CA LEU A 131 2.03 -17.54 -2.43
C LEU A 131 3.40 -18.20 -2.58
N THR A 132 3.43 -19.48 -2.26
CA THR A 132 4.58 -20.35 -2.55
C THR A 132 4.12 -21.54 -3.36
N PRO A 133 5.00 -22.25 -4.12
CA PRO A 133 4.62 -23.39 -4.93
C PRO A 133 4.07 -24.61 -4.17
N GLY A 134 3.92 -24.55 -2.90
CA GLY A 134 3.42 -25.64 -2.07
C GLY A 134 2.29 -25.24 -1.13
N LEU A 135 1.82 -23.98 -1.21
CA LEU A 135 0.77 -23.48 -0.33
C LEU A 135 -0.46 -24.39 -0.36
N ASP A 136 -0.92 -24.79 0.82
CA ASP A 136 -2.15 -25.54 0.97
C ASP A 136 -3.36 -24.60 0.98
N PRO A 137 -4.31 -24.76 0.04
CA PRO A 137 -5.50 -23.91 -0.01
C PRO A 137 -6.41 -24.02 1.22
N GLU A 138 -6.27 -25.04 2.07
CA GLU A 138 -7.01 -25.15 3.34
C GLU A 138 -6.73 -24.00 4.31
N ILE A 139 -5.68 -23.20 4.07
CA ILE A 139 -5.41 -21.97 4.83
C ILE A 139 -6.62 -21.01 4.82
N PHE A 140 -7.38 -20.96 3.72
CA PHE A 140 -8.55 -20.08 3.62
C PHE A 140 -9.68 -20.52 4.56
N ASP A 141 -9.88 -21.84 4.73
CA ASP A 141 -10.85 -22.37 5.68
C ASP A 141 -10.43 -22.05 7.13
N MET A 142 -9.12 -22.08 7.40
CA MET A 142 -8.61 -21.64 8.71
C MET A 142 -8.88 -20.15 8.95
N LEU A 143 -8.61 -19.29 7.97
CA LEU A 143 -8.84 -17.85 8.08
C LEU A 143 -10.33 -17.53 8.32
N LEU A 144 -11.24 -18.24 7.63
CA LEU A 144 -12.68 -18.12 7.88
C LEU A 144 -13.06 -18.53 9.31
N ARG A 145 -12.53 -19.64 9.80
CA ARG A 145 -12.75 -20.10 11.20
C ARG A 145 -12.20 -19.14 12.23
N MET A 146 -11.13 -18.43 11.91
CA MET A 146 -10.52 -17.39 12.75
C MET A 146 -11.20 -16.01 12.58
N HIS A 147 -12.30 -15.93 11.82
CA HIS A 147 -13.08 -14.72 11.57
C HIS A 147 -12.29 -13.59 10.88
N TYR A 148 -11.31 -13.92 10.05
CA TYR A 148 -10.71 -12.91 9.18
C TYR A 148 -11.74 -12.42 8.17
N ARG A 149 -11.78 -11.10 8.00
CA ARG A 149 -12.72 -10.41 7.09
C ARG A 149 -12.11 -10.10 5.74
N GLY A 150 -10.79 -10.11 5.65
CA GLY A 150 -10.08 -9.84 4.41
C GLY A 150 -8.76 -10.57 4.31
N VAL A 151 -8.35 -10.83 3.08
CA VAL A 151 -7.04 -11.39 2.77
C VAL A 151 -6.43 -10.64 1.59
N VAL A 152 -5.16 -10.28 1.71
CA VAL A 152 -4.33 -9.81 0.59
C VAL A 152 -3.41 -10.95 0.19
N ILE A 153 -3.36 -11.26 -1.09
CA ILE A 153 -2.55 -12.35 -1.64
C ILE A 153 -1.50 -11.75 -2.57
N GLU A 154 -0.24 -12.00 -2.28
CA GLU A 154 0.87 -11.76 -3.21
C GLU A 154 0.98 -12.98 -4.15
N ALA A 155 0.44 -12.84 -5.37
CA ALA A 155 0.45 -13.86 -6.40
C ALA A 155 1.73 -13.86 -7.24
N PHE A 156 1.97 -14.92 -8.00
CA PHE A 156 3.14 -15.04 -8.87
C PHE A 156 3.05 -14.11 -10.08
N GLY A 157 4.14 -13.41 -10.38
CA GLY A 157 4.26 -12.57 -11.58
C GLY A 157 3.07 -11.63 -11.77
N ALA A 158 2.46 -11.62 -12.93
CA ALA A 158 1.33 -10.76 -13.26
C ALA A 158 -0.02 -11.16 -12.63
N GLY A 159 -0.04 -12.08 -11.67
CA GLY A 159 -1.26 -12.54 -10.99
C GLY A 159 -1.51 -14.05 -11.15
N GLY A 160 -0.45 -14.86 -11.34
CA GLY A 160 -0.54 -16.31 -11.43
C GLY A 160 -1.04 -16.95 -10.12
N LEU A 161 -2.08 -17.77 -10.23
CA LEU A 161 -2.68 -18.54 -9.13
C LEU A 161 -2.65 -20.04 -9.46
N HIS A 162 -2.49 -20.88 -8.44
CA HIS A 162 -2.57 -22.34 -8.63
C HIS A 162 -4.02 -22.77 -8.88
N PHE A 163 -4.25 -23.62 -9.89
CA PHE A 163 -5.61 -24.11 -10.17
C PHE A 163 -5.70 -25.57 -10.64
N ILE A 164 -4.57 -26.29 -10.83
CA ILE A 164 -4.60 -27.64 -11.41
C ILE A 164 -4.69 -28.74 -10.34
N ARG A 165 -3.77 -28.77 -9.37
CA ARG A 165 -3.70 -29.84 -8.35
C ARG A 165 -4.27 -29.41 -6.99
N ARG A 166 -4.11 -28.14 -6.66
CA ARG A 166 -4.65 -27.50 -5.46
C ARG A 166 -5.48 -26.34 -5.94
N ASN A 167 -6.79 -26.53 -6.02
CA ASN A 167 -7.69 -25.54 -6.64
C ASN A 167 -7.86 -24.32 -5.74
N LEU A 168 -6.88 -23.41 -5.80
CA LEU A 168 -6.91 -22.19 -5.04
C LEU A 168 -8.11 -21.32 -5.43
N ILE A 169 -8.49 -21.30 -6.72
CA ILE A 169 -9.61 -20.48 -7.21
C ILE A 169 -10.92 -20.87 -6.54
N GLU A 170 -11.18 -22.18 -6.39
CA GLU A 170 -12.38 -22.68 -5.70
C GLU A 170 -12.41 -22.23 -4.23
N LYS A 171 -11.28 -22.26 -3.53
CA LYS A 171 -11.18 -21.77 -2.15
C LYS A 171 -11.36 -20.26 -2.05
N LEU A 172 -10.83 -19.50 -3.01
CA LEU A 172 -11.04 -18.04 -3.08
C LEU A 172 -12.52 -17.71 -3.32
N HIS A 173 -13.18 -18.46 -4.20
CA HIS A 173 -14.62 -18.33 -4.41
C HIS A 173 -15.40 -18.62 -3.12
N ALA A 174 -15.14 -19.75 -2.46
CA ALA A 174 -15.78 -20.08 -1.20
C ALA A 174 -15.55 -19.02 -0.12
N ALA A 175 -14.34 -18.48 -0.01
CA ALA A 175 -14.03 -17.39 0.91
C ALA A 175 -14.81 -16.11 0.60
N ALA A 176 -14.91 -15.74 -0.68
CA ALA A 176 -15.68 -14.57 -1.12
C ALA A 176 -17.19 -14.77 -0.85
N GLN A 177 -17.74 -15.96 -1.12
CA GLN A 177 -19.15 -16.28 -0.81
C GLN A 177 -19.43 -16.26 0.70
N ALA A 178 -18.44 -16.60 1.52
CA ALA A 178 -18.53 -16.53 2.97
C ALA A 178 -18.37 -15.08 3.52
N GLY A 179 -18.25 -14.07 2.64
CA GLY A 179 -18.16 -12.67 3.05
C GLY A 179 -16.72 -12.16 3.32
N MET A 180 -15.68 -12.91 2.93
CA MET A 180 -14.29 -12.46 3.02
C MET A 180 -13.90 -11.65 1.78
N ALA A 181 -13.36 -10.45 1.97
CA ALA A 181 -12.78 -9.65 0.88
C ALA A 181 -11.42 -10.23 0.46
N VAL A 182 -11.29 -10.65 -0.79
CA VAL A 182 -10.04 -11.22 -1.33
C VAL A 182 -9.42 -10.23 -2.30
N VAL A 183 -8.24 -9.71 -1.96
CA VAL A 183 -7.45 -8.81 -2.82
C VAL A 183 -6.20 -9.54 -3.30
N VAL A 184 -5.86 -9.42 -4.57
CA VAL A 184 -4.67 -10.06 -5.13
C VAL A 184 -3.75 -9.02 -5.78
N CYS A 185 -2.51 -8.96 -5.29
CA CYS A 185 -1.39 -8.17 -5.79
C CYS A 185 -0.33 -9.07 -6.43
N SER A 186 0.72 -8.50 -6.98
CA SER A 186 1.90 -9.23 -7.44
C SER A 186 2.95 -9.37 -6.33
N GLN A 187 3.73 -10.44 -6.35
CA GLN A 187 4.99 -10.55 -5.60
C GLN A 187 6.11 -9.69 -6.21
N CYS A 188 5.96 -9.30 -7.47
CA CYS A 188 6.89 -8.40 -8.12
C CYS A 188 6.63 -6.98 -7.62
N LEU A 189 7.69 -6.32 -7.17
CA LEU A 189 7.62 -4.99 -6.60
C LEU A 189 7.19 -3.94 -7.63
N TYR A 190 7.65 -4.09 -8.85
CA TYR A 190 7.39 -3.17 -9.96
C TYR A 190 6.40 -3.76 -10.96
N GLU A 191 5.76 -2.89 -11.70
CA GLU A 191 4.73 -3.16 -12.70
C GLU A 191 3.36 -3.52 -12.09
N SER A 192 2.38 -3.72 -12.96
CA SER A 192 1.00 -4.00 -12.54
C SER A 192 0.69 -5.48 -12.63
N SER A 193 -0.05 -6.00 -11.66
CA SER A 193 -0.74 -7.28 -11.84
C SER A 193 -1.78 -7.13 -12.96
N ASN A 194 -1.78 -8.07 -13.93
CA ASN A 194 -2.72 -8.06 -15.04
C ASN A 194 -3.42 -9.41 -15.15
N PHE A 195 -4.55 -9.55 -14.51
CA PHE A 195 -5.33 -10.78 -14.49
C PHE A 195 -5.95 -11.15 -15.84
N ALA A 196 -6.02 -10.20 -16.76
CA ALA A 196 -6.51 -10.50 -18.12
C ALA A 196 -5.54 -11.37 -18.93
N LEU A 197 -4.25 -11.41 -18.55
CA LEU A 197 -3.22 -12.18 -19.26
C LEU A 197 -3.39 -13.71 -19.12
N TYR A 198 -3.92 -14.19 -18.00
CA TYR A 198 -3.99 -15.60 -17.69
C TYR A 198 -5.42 -16.06 -17.40
N GLN A 199 -5.77 -17.25 -17.90
CA GLN A 199 -7.09 -17.86 -17.65
C GLN A 199 -7.43 -17.97 -16.16
N ALA A 200 -6.43 -18.26 -15.31
CA ALA A 200 -6.59 -18.34 -13.87
C ALA A 200 -6.99 -16.98 -13.26
N GLY A 201 -6.39 -15.90 -13.73
CA GLY A 201 -6.72 -14.53 -13.29
C GLY A 201 -8.13 -14.13 -13.69
N GLN A 202 -8.53 -14.41 -14.94
CA GLN A 202 -9.90 -14.13 -15.41
C GLN A 202 -10.95 -14.89 -14.60
N LYS A 203 -10.70 -16.17 -14.30
CA LYS A 203 -11.58 -16.97 -13.43
C LYS A 203 -11.66 -16.35 -12.03
N ALA A 204 -10.52 -16.00 -11.42
CA ALA A 204 -10.50 -15.39 -10.09
C ALA A 204 -11.31 -14.08 -10.02
N LEU A 205 -11.22 -13.23 -11.05
CA LEU A 205 -12.05 -12.02 -11.13
C LEU A 205 -13.54 -12.33 -11.22
N ALA A 206 -13.92 -13.33 -12.01
CA ALA A 206 -15.32 -13.78 -12.13
C ALA A 206 -15.86 -14.30 -10.81
N GLU A 207 -15.00 -14.86 -9.96
CA GLU A 207 -15.34 -15.39 -8.63
C GLU A 207 -15.28 -14.32 -7.51
N GLY A 208 -15.16 -13.06 -7.89
CA GLY A 208 -15.26 -11.94 -6.95
C GLY A 208 -13.96 -11.52 -6.27
N VAL A 209 -12.82 -11.96 -6.77
CA VAL A 209 -11.52 -11.47 -6.32
C VAL A 209 -11.31 -10.02 -6.75
N ILE A 210 -10.73 -9.21 -5.89
CA ILE A 210 -10.40 -7.81 -6.14
C ILE A 210 -8.96 -7.71 -6.64
N GLN A 211 -8.77 -7.05 -7.77
CA GLN A 211 -7.42 -6.82 -8.30
C GLN A 211 -6.72 -5.68 -7.57
N GLY A 212 -5.47 -5.92 -7.14
CA GLY A 212 -4.62 -4.91 -6.48
C GLY A 212 -3.88 -3.99 -7.45
N TRP A 213 -3.89 -4.29 -8.77
CA TRP A 213 -3.21 -3.52 -9.82
C TRP A 213 -1.71 -3.38 -9.56
N ASP A 214 -1.21 -2.14 -9.55
CA ASP A 214 0.17 -1.76 -9.28
C ASP A 214 0.38 -1.21 -7.86
N MET A 215 -0.57 -1.48 -6.96
CA MET A 215 -0.43 -1.12 -5.54
C MET A 215 0.73 -1.88 -4.90
N THR A 216 1.43 -1.23 -3.99
CA THR A 216 2.34 -1.92 -3.09
C THR A 216 1.57 -2.82 -2.13
N THR A 217 2.22 -3.82 -1.57
CA THR A 217 1.61 -4.70 -0.56
C THR A 217 1.13 -3.91 0.66
N GLU A 218 1.93 -2.95 1.11
CA GLU A 218 1.60 -2.07 2.23
C GLU A 218 0.34 -1.24 1.95
N ALA A 219 0.26 -0.69 0.73
CA ALA A 219 -0.92 0.06 0.30
C ALA A 219 -2.17 -0.83 0.19
N ALA A 220 -2.06 -2.02 -0.37
CA ALA A 220 -3.19 -2.94 -0.52
C ALA A 220 -3.72 -3.44 0.83
N VAL A 221 -2.82 -3.86 1.74
CA VAL A 221 -3.18 -4.31 3.09
C VAL A 221 -3.87 -3.20 3.85
N THR A 222 -3.28 -2.01 3.90
CA THR A 222 -3.84 -0.89 4.67
C THR A 222 -5.11 -0.33 4.03
N LYS A 223 -5.24 -0.35 2.70
CA LYS A 223 -6.49 -0.01 2.02
C LYS A 223 -7.60 -0.98 2.36
N LEU A 224 -7.30 -2.29 2.43
CA LEU A 224 -8.29 -3.30 2.80
C LEU A 224 -8.72 -3.16 4.26
N MET A 225 -7.77 -2.96 5.19
CA MET A 225 -8.08 -2.69 6.60
C MET A 225 -8.96 -1.45 6.76
N TRP A 226 -8.64 -0.39 6.02
CA TRP A 226 -9.41 0.85 6.04
C TRP A 226 -10.80 0.66 5.40
N ALA A 227 -10.90 0.06 4.22
CA ALA A 227 -12.17 -0.15 3.53
C ALA A 227 -13.15 -0.99 4.36
N LEU A 228 -12.68 -2.11 4.93
CA LEU A 228 -13.46 -2.97 5.83
C LEU A 228 -13.81 -2.29 7.18
N GLY A 229 -13.09 -1.24 7.54
CA GLY A 229 -13.45 -0.38 8.67
C GLY A 229 -14.59 0.59 8.35
N GLN A 230 -14.78 0.94 7.07
CA GLN A 230 -15.84 1.87 6.66
C GLN A 230 -17.16 1.17 6.35
N THR A 231 -17.14 -0.09 5.88
CA THR A 231 -18.33 -0.80 5.42
C THR A 231 -18.22 -2.31 5.64
N GLU A 232 -19.36 -2.98 5.74
CA GLU A 232 -19.49 -4.43 5.71
C GLU A 232 -19.91 -4.95 4.30
N ASP A 233 -20.31 -4.04 3.42
CA ASP A 233 -20.70 -4.37 2.04
C ASP A 233 -19.46 -4.61 1.17
N LEU A 234 -19.28 -5.84 0.72
CA LEU A 234 -18.16 -6.22 -0.16
C LEU A 234 -18.20 -5.50 -1.52
N GLU A 235 -19.37 -5.16 -2.03
CA GLU A 235 -19.48 -4.40 -3.28
C GLU A 235 -18.96 -2.96 -3.11
N GLU A 236 -19.17 -2.36 -1.94
CA GLU A 236 -18.56 -1.07 -1.64
C GLU A 236 -17.03 -1.20 -1.47
N VAL A 237 -16.53 -2.26 -0.83
CA VAL A 237 -15.09 -2.54 -0.77
C VAL A 237 -14.50 -2.63 -2.17
N ARG A 238 -15.14 -3.35 -3.10
CA ARG A 238 -14.72 -3.44 -4.52
C ARG A 238 -14.71 -2.08 -5.19
N ARG A 239 -15.75 -1.27 -5.00
CA ARG A 239 -15.84 0.10 -5.53
C ARG A 239 -14.70 1.00 -5.01
N LEU A 240 -14.34 0.86 -3.73
CA LEU A 240 -13.22 1.58 -3.14
C LEU A 240 -11.87 1.16 -3.76
N PHE A 241 -11.68 -0.14 -4.03
CA PHE A 241 -10.47 -0.64 -4.69
C PHE A 241 -10.40 -0.26 -6.18
N ALA A 242 -11.54 -0.16 -6.85
CA ALA A 242 -11.61 0.26 -8.25
C ALA A 242 -11.18 1.72 -8.47
N ARG A 243 -11.08 2.54 -7.41
CA ARG A 243 -10.71 3.96 -7.48
C ARG A 243 -9.34 4.16 -6.87
N SER A 244 -8.54 5.06 -7.45
CA SER A 244 -7.38 5.64 -6.78
C SER A 244 -7.86 6.70 -5.80
N LEU A 245 -7.57 6.52 -4.52
CA LEU A 245 -8.02 7.41 -3.44
C LEU A 245 -6.98 8.47 -3.10
N ALA A 246 -5.70 8.09 -3.17
CA ALA A 246 -4.56 8.90 -2.76
C ALA A 246 -3.33 8.74 -3.69
N GLY A 247 -3.53 8.16 -4.89
CA GLY A 247 -2.45 7.85 -5.82
C GLY A 247 -1.84 6.46 -5.64
N GLU A 248 -2.48 5.60 -4.84
CA GLU A 248 -2.00 4.24 -4.54
C GLU A 248 -2.06 3.27 -5.72
N ARG A 249 -2.78 3.62 -6.78
CA ARG A 249 -2.77 2.88 -8.05
C ARG A 249 -2.69 3.85 -9.23
N SER A 250 -2.00 3.43 -10.27
CA SER A 250 -2.06 4.08 -11.58
C SER A 250 -3.42 3.78 -12.24
N VAL A 251 -3.90 4.66 -13.05
CA VAL A 251 -5.23 4.56 -13.69
C VAL A 251 -5.24 3.43 -14.72
#